data_8d6325d9ecacdb877663ad302a8fdfd7
#
_entry.id   8d6325d9ecacdb877663ad302a8fdfd7
#
_cell.length_a   1.000
_cell.length_b   1.000
_cell.length_c   1.000
_cell.angle_alpha   90.00
_cell.angle_beta   90.00
_cell.angle_gamma   90.00
#
_symmetry.space_group_name_H-M   'P 1'
#
loop_
_entity.id
_entity.type
_entity.pdbx_description
1 polymer ?
#
loop_
_entity_poly.entity_id
_entity_poly.type
_entity_poly.pdbx_seq_one_letter_code
_entity_poly.pdbx_strand_id
1 'polypeptide(L)'
;KVYNKTKDDIQIPNIYLEKGESSNFRLNVDGISGKNFNNVEILARDSMYVFIETTVDIKTLSDKETQFLYEDKIKFSDVGEVNLMTLVLDAIFLYPKKNNQGIKETIQIGSNEDGDNIEIEGFYLNDDQLIFTSEKPYVIYGYMAIPSDKKAIFEAGSRLYFHENSGIIVANNASISINGELSNNPEKMEGEVIFQGDRLESEYDNIPGQWGTVWLTFGSKNHIINNLTIKNASIGILVDGGGNSANESLILRNTQIHNSSYINLWAKNAFIRSENSVFGNAGQYSFLANLGGNYSFTHCTFANFWDYSYRSAPSVFVSDFILLNDNSVLTEALTKGYFENCIIDGNQPTEYFVEKSSNDEFNLKVINSSIKFNLSENYTDENSFFDWQNENFYSNIFLNKKSSFINIENNNFGIDQNSEVLNKGSTNGAYNVPKDLNGFFRNETIDLGAYQHVIVDID
;
A
#
# COMPACT_ATOMS: atom_id res chain seq x y z
N LYS A 1 -27.48 2.49 18.97
CA LYS A 1 -28.58 1.59 19.30
C LYS A 1 -29.22 2.02 20.63
N VAL A 2 -30.56 2.11 20.69
CA VAL A 2 -31.32 2.48 21.90
C VAL A 2 -32.01 1.22 22.40
N TYR A 3 -31.91 0.94 23.70
CA TYR A 3 -32.43 -0.28 24.30
C TYR A 3 -33.54 0.03 25.30
N ASN A 4 -34.67 -0.67 25.20
CA ASN A 4 -35.67 -0.77 26.25
C ASN A 4 -35.34 -1.98 27.13
N LYS A 5 -34.83 -1.72 28.32
CA LYS A 5 -34.51 -2.76 29.34
C LYS A 5 -35.68 -3.12 30.24
N THR A 6 -36.81 -2.46 30.07
CA THR A 6 -38.01 -2.68 30.92
C THR A 6 -38.83 -3.88 30.41
N LYS A 7 -39.84 -4.28 31.18
CA LYS A 7 -40.77 -5.35 30.82
C LYS A 7 -42.01 -4.83 30.06
N ASP A 8 -42.11 -3.51 29.92
CA ASP A 8 -43.23 -2.82 29.29
C ASP A 8 -42.73 -2.06 28.07
N ASP A 9 -43.62 -1.89 27.10
CA ASP A 9 -43.33 -1.04 25.93
C ASP A 9 -43.14 0.41 26.39
N ILE A 10 -42.17 1.10 25.80
CA ILE A 10 -41.89 2.49 26.09
C ILE A 10 -42.11 3.36 24.86
N GLN A 11 -42.57 4.58 25.09
CA GLN A 11 -42.68 5.58 24.05
C GLN A 11 -41.76 6.75 24.40
N ILE A 12 -40.85 7.08 23.46
CA ILE A 12 -40.01 8.28 23.57
C ILE A 12 -40.78 9.42 22.92
N PRO A 13 -41.19 10.46 23.67
CA PRO A 13 -42.03 11.52 23.15
C PRO A 13 -41.41 12.24 21.98
N ASN A 14 -40.09 12.50 22.03
CA ASN A 14 -39.38 13.18 20.93
C ASN A 14 -37.92 12.75 20.89
N ILE A 15 -37.41 12.49 19.66
CA ILE A 15 -35.99 12.33 19.34
C ILE A 15 -35.64 13.39 18.31
N TYR A 16 -34.68 14.26 18.61
CA TYR A 16 -34.33 15.36 17.70
C TYR A 16 -32.87 15.77 17.80
N LEU A 17 -32.37 16.44 16.75
CA LEU A 17 -31.09 17.12 16.75
C LEU A 17 -31.19 18.48 17.43
N GLU A 18 -30.26 18.85 18.33
CA GLU A 18 -30.31 20.10 19.09
C GLU A 18 -30.30 21.33 18.18
N LYS A 19 -29.51 21.31 17.09
CA LYS A 19 -29.48 22.37 16.07
C LYS A 19 -30.68 22.33 15.09
N GLY A 20 -31.58 21.35 15.21
CA GLY A 20 -32.78 21.21 14.39
C GLY A 20 -32.47 21.16 12.90
N GLU A 21 -33.19 21.94 12.10
CA GLU A 21 -33.02 21.98 10.65
C GLU A 21 -31.67 22.53 10.19
N SER A 22 -30.97 23.30 11.02
CA SER A 22 -29.63 23.83 10.72
C SER A 22 -28.51 22.80 10.95
N SER A 23 -28.82 21.63 11.52
CA SER A 23 -27.84 20.56 11.68
C SER A 23 -27.38 19.99 10.34
N ASN A 24 -26.06 19.76 10.21
CA ASN A 24 -25.50 18.98 9.08
C ASN A 24 -25.64 17.47 9.31
N PHE A 25 -26.00 17.03 10.53
CA PHE A 25 -26.38 15.65 10.78
C PHE A 25 -27.82 15.37 10.31
N ARG A 26 -28.04 14.13 9.94
CA ARG A 26 -29.36 13.53 9.66
C ARG A 26 -29.46 12.22 10.40
N LEU A 27 -30.65 11.89 10.85
CA LEU A 27 -30.93 10.64 11.54
C LEU A 27 -31.84 9.77 10.68
N ASN A 28 -31.68 8.47 10.81
CA ASN A 28 -32.67 7.50 10.40
C ASN A 28 -33.06 6.70 11.65
N VAL A 29 -34.29 6.90 12.09
CA VAL A 29 -34.85 6.29 13.30
C VAL A 29 -35.89 5.27 12.83
N ASP A 30 -35.64 3.99 13.07
CA ASP A 30 -36.51 2.88 12.70
C ASP A 30 -36.96 2.93 11.22
N GLY A 31 -36.01 3.20 10.32
CA GLY A 31 -36.27 3.28 8.87
C GLY A 31 -36.81 4.63 8.37
N ILE A 32 -37.14 5.55 9.26
CA ILE A 32 -37.61 6.89 8.90
C ILE A 32 -36.46 7.89 8.98
N SER A 33 -36.18 8.60 7.87
CA SER A 33 -35.15 9.64 7.80
C SER A 33 -35.70 11.01 8.22
N GLY A 34 -34.93 11.76 9.02
CA GLY A 34 -35.33 13.08 9.46
C GLY A 34 -34.37 13.68 10.50
N LYS A 35 -34.79 14.80 11.10
CA LYS A 35 -34.06 15.50 12.17
C LYS A 35 -34.87 15.63 13.46
N ASN A 36 -36.16 15.28 13.38
CA ASN A 36 -37.11 15.32 14.50
C ASN A 36 -38.15 14.21 14.33
N PHE A 37 -38.36 13.41 15.39
CA PHE A 37 -39.24 12.25 15.41
C PHE A 37 -40.10 12.30 16.69
N ASN A 38 -41.39 12.10 16.54
CA ASN A 38 -42.33 12.14 17.64
C ASN A 38 -42.88 10.75 17.95
N ASN A 39 -43.14 10.47 19.22
CA ASN A 39 -43.81 9.26 19.69
C ASN A 39 -43.14 7.96 19.20
N VAL A 40 -41.83 7.87 19.34
CA VAL A 40 -41.06 6.68 18.90
C VAL A 40 -41.22 5.56 19.93
N GLU A 41 -41.78 4.44 19.50
CA GLU A 41 -42.03 3.28 20.36
C GLU A 41 -40.87 2.28 20.31
N ILE A 42 -40.55 1.69 21.50
CA ILE A 42 -39.63 0.55 21.60
C ILE A 42 -40.29 -0.51 22.47
N LEU A 43 -40.50 -1.69 21.88
CA LEU A 43 -41.16 -2.79 22.56
C LEU A 43 -40.38 -3.26 23.79
N ALA A 44 -41.08 -3.95 24.70
CA ALA A 44 -40.50 -4.48 25.92
C ALA A 44 -39.28 -5.36 25.65
N ARG A 45 -38.15 -5.07 26.29
CA ARG A 45 -36.86 -5.77 26.16
C ARG A 45 -36.28 -5.80 24.72
N ASP A 46 -36.72 -4.88 23.90
CA ASP A 46 -36.25 -4.73 22.52
C ASP A 46 -35.30 -3.52 22.37
N SER A 47 -34.83 -3.29 21.16
CA SER A 47 -33.91 -2.20 20.84
C SER A 47 -34.12 -1.70 19.41
N MET A 48 -33.87 -0.44 19.21
CA MET A 48 -34.00 0.26 17.95
C MET A 48 -32.63 0.79 17.48
N TYR A 49 -32.38 0.77 16.18
CA TYR A 49 -31.23 1.44 15.59
C TYR A 49 -31.56 2.89 15.28
N VAL A 50 -30.64 3.76 15.62
CA VAL A 50 -30.59 5.14 15.13
C VAL A 50 -29.33 5.25 14.28
N PHE A 51 -29.50 5.36 12.96
CA PHE A 51 -28.39 5.63 12.05
C PHE A 51 -28.16 7.13 11.98
N ILE A 52 -26.91 7.51 11.89
CA ILE A 52 -26.47 8.91 11.87
C ILE A 52 -25.67 9.13 10.60
N GLU A 53 -26.07 10.12 9.83
CA GLU A 53 -25.38 10.54 8.62
C GLU A 53 -25.03 12.01 8.74
N THR A 54 -23.89 12.42 8.17
CA THR A 54 -23.52 13.84 8.06
C THR A 54 -22.97 14.14 6.69
N THR A 55 -23.28 15.34 6.19
CA THR A 55 -22.67 15.92 5.00
C THR A 55 -22.34 17.36 5.33
N VAL A 56 -21.06 17.69 5.38
CA VAL A 56 -20.58 19.02 5.76
C VAL A 56 -19.79 19.60 4.59
N ASP A 57 -20.17 20.79 4.13
CA ASP A 57 -19.34 21.59 3.23
C ASP A 57 -18.47 22.51 4.09
N ILE A 58 -17.16 22.29 4.10
CA ILE A 58 -16.22 23.07 4.90
C ILE A 58 -16.29 24.57 4.55
N LYS A 59 -16.59 24.93 3.32
CA LYS A 59 -16.75 26.33 2.88
C LYS A 59 -17.88 27.06 3.59
N THR A 60 -18.86 26.32 4.10
CA THR A 60 -19.95 26.89 4.92
C THR A 60 -19.55 27.11 6.37
N LEU A 61 -18.45 26.52 6.82
CA LEU A 61 -17.96 26.60 8.20
C LEU A 61 -16.85 27.64 8.38
N SER A 62 -15.88 27.67 7.46
CA SER A 62 -14.79 28.63 7.46
C SER A 62 -14.10 28.72 6.10
N ASP A 63 -13.80 29.93 5.64
CA ASP A 63 -13.00 30.17 4.42
C ASP A 63 -11.48 30.10 4.67
N LYS A 64 -11.06 29.96 5.92
CA LYS A 64 -9.64 30.08 6.34
C LYS A 64 -9.07 28.83 6.98
N GLU A 65 -9.92 27.93 7.45
CA GLU A 65 -9.50 26.72 8.17
C GLU A 65 -9.64 25.50 7.26
N THR A 66 -8.62 24.65 7.26
CA THR A 66 -8.62 23.38 6.52
C THR A 66 -9.12 22.21 7.36
N GLN A 67 -9.36 22.45 8.66
CA GLN A 67 -9.84 21.44 9.60
C GLN A 67 -10.86 22.08 10.55
N PHE A 68 -11.98 21.43 10.76
CA PHE A 68 -13.05 21.93 11.59
C PHE A 68 -13.72 20.79 12.38
N LEU A 69 -13.94 21.00 13.67
CA LEU A 69 -14.71 20.08 14.50
C LEU A 69 -16.19 20.52 14.50
N TYR A 70 -17.02 19.72 13.86
CA TYR A 70 -18.46 19.97 13.81
C TYR A 70 -19.18 19.12 14.86
N GLU A 71 -19.96 19.78 15.71
CA GLU A 71 -20.65 19.17 16.84
C GLU A 71 -22.16 19.42 16.79
N ASP A 72 -22.93 18.46 17.31
CA ASP A 72 -24.36 18.57 17.60
C ASP A 72 -24.75 17.55 18.68
N LYS A 73 -26.02 17.46 19.05
CA LYS A 73 -26.54 16.47 19.99
C LYS A 73 -27.83 15.86 19.50
N ILE A 74 -27.97 14.56 19.75
CA ILE A 74 -29.30 13.92 19.72
C ILE A 74 -29.91 14.04 21.09
N LYS A 75 -31.09 14.64 21.19
CA LYS A 75 -31.90 14.75 22.41
C LYS A 75 -32.98 13.68 22.39
N PHE A 76 -33.16 12.99 23.48
CA PHE A 76 -34.21 12.00 23.71
C PHE A 76 -35.21 12.58 24.74
N SER A 77 -36.03 13.55 24.38
CA SER A 77 -36.88 14.30 25.26
C SER A 77 -36.09 14.78 26.52
N ASP A 78 -36.63 14.52 27.71
CA ASP A 78 -35.98 14.85 29.00
C ASP A 78 -35.16 13.66 29.55
N VAL A 79 -35.01 12.57 28.79
CA VAL A 79 -34.43 11.32 29.29
C VAL A 79 -32.89 11.31 29.16
N GLY A 80 -32.35 11.97 28.14
CA GLY A 80 -30.91 12.00 27.93
C GLY A 80 -30.50 12.57 26.57
N GLU A 81 -29.19 12.67 26.39
CA GLU A 81 -28.59 13.17 25.14
C GLU A 81 -27.39 12.32 24.74
N VAL A 82 -27.09 12.36 23.44
CA VAL A 82 -25.87 11.79 22.84
C VAL A 82 -25.15 12.88 22.07
N ASN A 83 -23.90 13.16 22.42
CA ASN A 83 -23.08 14.10 21.69
C ASN A 83 -22.70 13.50 20.33
N LEU A 84 -22.88 14.28 19.28
CA LEU A 84 -22.40 14.00 17.92
C LEU A 84 -21.21 14.88 17.64
N MET A 85 -20.17 14.30 17.09
CA MET A 85 -18.94 15.01 16.80
C MET A 85 -18.33 14.42 15.53
N THR A 86 -17.96 15.29 14.58
CA THR A 86 -17.25 14.87 13.38
C THR A 86 -16.13 15.86 13.05
N LEU A 87 -14.98 15.32 12.70
CA LEU A 87 -13.88 16.12 12.17
C LEU A 87 -14.10 16.30 10.67
N VAL A 88 -14.18 17.55 10.24
CA VAL A 88 -14.30 17.92 8.83
C VAL A 88 -12.94 18.37 8.35
N LEU A 89 -12.41 17.68 7.34
CA LEU A 89 -11.15 18.00 6.69
C LEU A 89 -11.43 18.49 5.27
N ASP A 90 -10.77 19.56 4.87
CA ASP A 90 -10.81 20.00 3.47
C ASP A 90 -9.92 19.09 2.61
N ALA A 91 -10.39 18.75 1.41
CA ALA A 91 -9.70 17.87 0.49
C ALA A 91 -9.93 18.28 -0.97
N ILE A 92 -9.00 17.89 -1.83
CA ILE A 92 -9.16 18.00 -3.29
C ILE A 92 -9.71 16.67 -3.80
N PHE A 93 -10.93 16.70 -4.36
CA PHE A 93 -11.58 15.51 -4.90
C PHE A 93 -11.28 15.39 -6.40
N LEU A 94 -10.74 14.24 -6.79
CA LEU A 94 -10.47 13.86 -8.17
C LEU A 94 -11.35 12.65 -8.52
N TYR A 95 -12.18 12.79 -9.56
CA TYR A 95 -13.16 11.76 -9.91
C TYR A 95 -13.54 11.81 -11.39
N PRO A 96 -14.00 10.68 -11.98
CA PRO A 96 -14.50 10.59 -13.34
C PRO A 96 -15.75 11.46 -13.51
N LYS A 97 -15.79 12.30 -14.54
CA LYS A 97 -16.98 13.10 -14.87
C LYS A 97 -18.08 12.19 -15.41
N LYS A 98 -19.31 12.66 -15.28
CA LYS A 98 -20.47 12.01 -15.91
C LYS A 98 -20.88 12.79 -17.15
N ASN A 99 -21.19 12.05 -18.21
CA ASN A 99 -21.77 12.63 -19.40
C ASN A 99 -23.26 12.99 -19.18
N ASN A 100 -23.92 13.57 -20.19
CA ASN A 100 -25.33 13.95 -20.10
C ASN A 100 -26.31 12.78 -19.87
N GLN A 101 -25.85 11.55 -20.05
CA GLN A 101 -26.63 10.33 -19.80
C GLN A 101 -26.33 9.72 -18.43
N GLY A 102 -25.47 10.36 -17.61
CA GLY A 102 -25.07 9.88 -16.29
C GLY A 102 -23.98 8.79 -16.31
N ILE A 103 -23.39 8.48 -17.47
CA ILE A 103 -22.33 7.50 -17.62
C ILE A 103 -21.00 8.16 -17.23
N LYS A 104 -20.24 7.50 -16.35
CA LYS A 104 -18.92 7.95 -15.91
C LYS A 104 -17.86 7.76 -17.00
N GLU A 105 -16.82 8.60 -16.96
CA GLU A 105 -15.63 8.44 -17.80
C GLU A 105 -14.92 7.12 -17.50
N THR A 106 -14.36 6.50 -18.54
CA THR A 106 -13.60 5.25 -18.47
C THR A 106 -12.25 5.42 -19.17
N ILE A 107 -11.32 4.54 -18.82
CA ILE A 107 -10.00 4.43 -19.45
C ILE A 107 -9.92 3.05 -20.07
N GLN A 108 -9.56 2.98 -21.35
CA GLN A 108 -9.27 1.71 -21.99
C GLN A 108 -7.93 1.16 -21.50
N ILE A 109 -7.94 -0.07 -20.98
CA ILE A 109 -6.76 -0.76 -20.45
C ILE A 109 -6.33 -1.97 -21.28
N GLY A 110 -7.06 -2.28 -22.34
CA GLY A 110 -6.76 -3.38 -23.25
C GLY A 110 -7.92 -3.71 -24.17
N SER A 111 -7.84 -4.88 -24.80
CA SER A 111 -8.93 -5.46 -25.57
C SER A 111 -9.03 -6.96 -25.26
N ASN A 112 -10.25 -7.50 -25.32
CA ASN A 112 -10.50 -8.94 -25.19
C ASN A 112 -10.14 -9.71 -26.49
N GLU A 113 -10.30 -11.03 -26.48
CA GLU A 113 -10.03 -11.89 -27.63
C GLU A 113 -10.93 -11.58 -28.84
N ASP A 114 -12.14 -11.04 -28.60
CA ASP A 114 -13.09 -10.62 -29.62
C ASP A 114 -12.78 -9.22 -30.19
N GLY A 115 -11.80 -8.51 -29.62
CA GLY A 115 -11.40 -7.16 -30.01
C GLY A 115 -12.19 -6.04 -29.33
N ASP A 116 -13.09 -6.38 -28.39
CA ASP A 116 -13.82 -5.37 -27.63
C ASP A 116 -12.90 -4.70 -26.60
N ASN A 117 -13.10 -3.41 -26.37
CA ASN A 117 -12.34 -2.65 -25.39
C ASN A 117 -12.60 -3.16 -23.97
N ILE A 118 -11.54 -3.39 -23.22
CA ILE A 118 -11.60 -3.55 -21.77
C ILE A 118 -11.39 -2.18 -21.15
N GLU A 119 -12.39 -1.71 -20.41
CA GLU A 119 -12.40 -0.37 -19.80
C GLU A 119 -12.51 -0.45 -18.28
N ILE A 120 -11.91 0.53 -17.62
CA ILE A 120 -11.99 0.72 -16.17
C ILE A 120 -12.52 2.12 -15.88
N GLU A 121 -13.32 2.29 -14.81
CA GLU A 121 -13.75 3.61 -14.37
C GLU A 121 -12.54 4.48 -14.03
N GLY A 122 -12.40 5.62 -14.70
CA GLY A 122 -11.24 6.48 -14.51
C GLY A 122 -11.25 7.69 -15.44
N PHE A 123 -10.24 8.53 -15.30
CA PHE A 123 -10.09 9.80 -16.02
C PHE A 123 -8.64 10.17 -16.20
N TYR A 124 -8.33 10.97 -17.21
CA TYR A 124 -7.00 11.53 -17.39
C TYR A 124 -6.85 12.85 -16.65
N LEU A 125 -5.69 13.03 -15.98
CA LEU A 125 -5.34 14.31 -15.34
C LEU A 125 -5.12 15.40 -16.40
N ASN A 126 -5.58 16.61 -16.10
CA ASN A 126 -5.23 17.79 -16.85
C ASN A 126 -3.84 18.30 -16.46
N ASP A 127 -3.24 19.20 -17.23
CA ASP A 127 -1.90 19.73 -16.99
C ASP A 127 -1.76 20.45 -15.64
N ASP A 128 -2.82 21.09 -15.16
CA ASP A 128 -2.90 21.79 -13.86
C ASP A 128 -3.08 20.83 -12.67
N GLN A 129 -3.34 19.55 -12.92
CA GLN A 129 -3.53 18.51 -11.89
C GLN A 129 -2.30 17.58 -11.72
N LEU A 130 -1.20 17.86 -12.41
CA LEU A 130 -0.02 16.99 -12.41
C LEU A 130 0.93 17.23 -11.23
N ILE A 131 0.65 18.18 -10.36
CA ILE A 131 1.45 18.48 -9.17
C ILE A 131 0.57 18.29 -7.93
N PHE A 132 0.99 17.36 -7.06
CA PHE A 132 0.34 17.04 -5.79
C PHE A 132 1.17 17.63 -4.65
N THR A 133 0.56 18.50 -3.84
CA THR A 133 1.23 19.21 -2.74
C THR A 133 0.75 18.71 -1.38
N SER A 134 1.38 19.17 -0.31
CA SER A 134 0.98 18.87 1.07
C SER A 134 -0.08 19.83 1.63
N GLU A 135 -0.53 20.85 0.86
CA GLU A 135 -1.47 21.85 1.34
C GLU A 135 -2.82 21.27 1.73
N LYS A 136 -3.31 20.32 0.93
CA LYS A 136 -4.58 19.60 1.17
C LYS A 136 -4.42 18.13 0.75
N PRO A 137 -5.07 17.20 1.44
CA PRO A 137 -5.14 15.83 0.97
C PRO A 137 -5.97 15.72 -0.30
N TYR A 138 -5.70 14.67 -1.07
CA TYR A 138 -6.42 14.32 -2.29
C TYR A 138 -7.26 13.07 -2.04
N VAL A 139 -8.53 13.09 -2.45
CA VAL A 139 -9.42 11.92 -2.42
C VAL A 139 -9.76 11.54 -3.84
N ILE A 140 -9.48 10.29 -4.20
CA ILE A 140 -9.49 9.81 -5.58
C ILE A 140 -10.55 8.73 -5.74
N TYR A 141 -11.48 8.94 -6.68
CA TYR A 141 -12.50 8.00 -7.11
C TYR A 141 -12.18 7.51 -8.52
N GLY A 142 -12.21 6.21 -8.72
CA GLY A 142 -11.79 5.59 -9.98
C GLY A 142 -10.28 5.71 -10.23
N TYR A 143 -9.82 5.28 -11.38
CA TYR A 143 -8.40 5.37 -11.72
C TYR A 143 -8.06 6.73 -12.30
N MET A 144 -7.13 7.45 -11.66
CA MET A 144 -6.55 8.65 -12.26
C MET A 144 -5.38 8.28 -13.15
N ALA A 145 -5.41 8.67 -14.42
CA ALA A 145 -4.35 8.39 -15.38
C ALA A 145 -3.47 9.61 -15.62
N ILE A 146 -2.15 9.40 -15.55
CA ILE A 146 -1.17 10.36 -16.05
C ILE A 146 -1.10 10.19 -17.56
N PRO A 147 -1.45 11.23 -18.37
CA PRO A 147 -1.47 11.13 -19.81
C PRO A 147 -0.09 10.84 -20.41
N SER A 148 -0.07 10.26 -21.63
CA SER A 148 1.18 10.02 -22.36
C SER A 148 2.04 11.28 -22.49
N ASP A 149 3.35 11.09 -22.38
CA ASP A 149 4.37 12.15 -22.46
C ASP A 149 4.29 13.21 -21.32
N LYS A 150 3.49 12.96 -20.28
CA LYS A 150 3.38 13.82 -19.10
C LYS A 150 4.12 13.23 -17.90
N LYS A 151 4.41 14.10 -16.95
CA LYS A 151 5.02 13.74 -15.67
C LYS A 151 4.16 14.25 -14.52
N ALA A 152 3.72 13.36 -13.64
CA ALA A 152 3.12 13.76 -12.37
C ALA A 152 4.18 13.84 -11.28
N ILE A 153 4.07 14.87 -10.42
CA ILE A 153 4.99 15.16 -9.33
C ILE A 153 4.21 15.13 -8.02
N PHE A 154 4.69 14.35 -7.05
CA PHE A 154 4.13 14.29 -5.71
C PHE A 154 5.18 14.88 -4.76
N GLU A 155 4.87 16.04 -4.19
CA GLU A 155 5.77 16.75 -3.28
C GLU A 155 5.76 16.14 -1.88
N ALA A 156 6.81 16.42 -1.09
CA ALA A 156 6.93 15.96 0.27
C ALA A 156 5.68 16.29 1.10
N GLY A 157 5.23 15.33 1.90
CA GLY A 157 4.05 15.46 2.75
C GLY A 157 2.71 15.33 2.04
N SER A 158 2.65 15.09 0.71
CA SER A 158 1.37 14.90 0.03
C SER A 158 0.67 13.61 0.50
N ARG A 159 -0.67 13.67 0.61
CA ARG A 159 -1.53 12.60 1.10
C ARG A 159 -2.59 12.26 0.06
N LEU A 160 -2.60 11.01 -0.41
CA LEU A 160 -3.60 10.51 -1.35
C LEU A 160 -4.42 9.40 -0.72
N TYR A 161 -5.72 9.60 -0.73
CA TYR A 161 -6.73 8.67 -0.22
C TYR A 161 -7.53 8.12 -1.39
N PHE A 162 -7.51 6.81 -1.55
CA PHE A 162 -8.16 6.14 -2.67
C PHE A 162 -9.46 5.47 -2.21
N HIS A 163 -10.53 5.77 -2.91
CA HIS A 163 -11.79 5.06 -2.74
C HIS A 163 -11.69 3.62 -3.28
N GLU A 164 -12.64 2.78 -2.94
CA GLU A 164 -12.74 1.42 -3.48
C GLU A 164 -12.66 1.43 -5.02
N ASN A 165 -11.95 0.47 -5.60
CA ASN A 165 -11.73 0.36 -7.05
C ASN A 165 -11.05 1.58 -7.71
N SER A 166 -10.26 2.31 -6.97
CA SER A 166 -9.50 3.47 -7.44
C SER A 166 -8.01 3.17 -7.50
N GLY A 167 -7.25 3.99 -8.20
CA GLY A 167 -5.80 3.81 -8.30
C GLY A 167 -5.13 4.84 -9.21
N ILE A 168 -3.90 4.55 -9.60
CA ILE A 168 -3.10 5.35 -10.52
C ILE A 168 -2.74 4.52 -11.74
N ILE A 169 -2.92 5.07 -12.94
CA ILE A 169 -2.41 4.50 -14.20
C ILE A 169 -1.41 5.49 -14.78
N VAL A 170 -0.21 5.01 -15.11
CA VAL A 170 0.81 5.81 -15.79
C VAL A 170 0.90 5.34 -17.23
N ALA A 171 0.45 6.17 -18.17
CA ALA A 171 0.36 5.82 -19.57
C ALA A 171 1.75 5.69 -20.25
N ASN A 172 1.76 5.17 -21.47
CA ASN A 172 2.98 5.05 -22.29
C ASN A 172 3.73 6.40 -22.39
N ASN A 173 5.05 6.39 -22.28
CA ASN A 173 5.95 7.54 -22.22
C ASN A 173 5.75 8.48 -21.01
N ALA A 174 4.73 8.28 -20.19
CA ALA A 174 4.53 9.07 -18.99
C ALA A 174 5.45 8.63 -17.84
N SER A 175 5.56 9.47 -16.83
CA SER A 175 6.36 9.20 -15.63
C SER A 175 5.72 9.74 -14.35
N ILE A 176 6.16 9.21 -13.21
CA ILE A 176 5.88 9.77 -11.89
C ILE A 176 7.20 10.11 -11.17
N SER A 177 7.17 11.20 -10.42
CA SER A 177 8.24 11.58 -9.48
C SER A 177 7.62 11.78 -8.11
N ILE A 178 7.95 10.90 -7.18
CA ILE A 178 7.51 11.02 -5.79
C ILE A 178 8.70 11.52 -4.98
N ASN A 179 8.58 12.73 -4.44
CA ASN A 179 9.66 13.48 -3.81
C ASN A 179 9.39 13.62 -2.31
N GLY A 180 9.01 12.51 -1.64
CA GLY A 180 8.93 12.49 -0.20
C GLY A 180 10.29 12.71 0.45
N GLU A 181 10.27 13.17 1.68
CA GLU A 181 11.44 13.44 2.52
C GLU A 181 11.37 12.67 3.83
N LEU A 182 12.49 12.51 4.49
CA LEU A 182 12.55 11.91 5.82
C LEU A 182 11.82 12.81 6.81
N SER A 183 10.89 12.24 7.56
CA SER A 183 10.13 12.96 8.57
C SER A 183 10.97 13.24 9.82
N ASN A 184 10.82 14.43 10.42
CA ASN A 184 11.41 14.71 11.73
C ASN A 184 10.72 13.94 12.85
N ASN A 185 9.41 13.69 12.68
CA ASN A 185 8.64 12.84 13.56
C ASN A 185 8.14 11.61 12.77
N PRO A 186 8.76 10.42 12.98
CA PRO A 186 8.39 9.20 12.27
C PRO A 186 6.94 8.75 12.48
N GLU A 187 6.32 9.10 13.63
CA GLU A 187 4.92 8.76 13.90
C GLU A 187 3.94 9.62 13.06
N LYS A 188 4.30 10.86 12.78
CA LYS A 188 3.49 11.79 11.97
C LYS A 188 3.72 11.61 10.48
N MET A 189 4.87 11.08 10.09
CA MET A 189 5.27 10.89 8.70
C MET A 189 5.07 12.16 7.84
N GLU A 190 5.36 13.35 8.38
CA GLU A 190 4.99 14.64 7.77
C GLU A 190 5.75 14.95 6.48
N GLY A 191 6.96 14.41 6.32
CA GLY A 191 7.77 14.57 5.11
C GLY A 191 7.48 13.52 4.03
N GLU A 192 6.95 12.38 4.42
CA GLU A 192 6.72 11.26 3.50
C GLU A 192 5.46 11.48 2.67
N VAL A 193 5.44 10.90 1.47
CA VAL A 193 4.22 10.79 0.67
C VAL A 193 3.47 9.53 1.10
N ILE A 194 2.15 9.63 1.30
CA ILE A 194 1.34 8.48 1.72
C ILE A 194 0.21 8.22 0.73
N PHE A 195 0.10 6.96 0.29
CA PHE A 195 -1.00 6.42 -0.52
C PHE A 195 -1.73 5.35 0.31
N GLN A 196 -3.02 5.57 0.57
CA GLN A 196 -3.84 4.65 1.37
C GLN A 196 -5.31 4.70 0.98
N GLY A 197 -6.12 3.80 1.53
CA GLY A 197 -7.58 3.86 1.37
C GLY A 197 -8.19 5.10 2.05
N ASP A 198 -9.39 5.48 1.63
CA ASP A 198 -10.13 6.63 2.14
C ASP A 198 -10.94 6.32 3.43
N ARG A 199 -10.89 5.07 3.91
CA ARG A 199 -11.47 4.66 5.20
C ARG A 199 -10.49 5.02 6.32
N LEU A 200 -10.79 6.13 7.02
CA LEU A 200 -9.92 6.72 8.05
C LEU A 200 -10.28 6.30 9.48
N GLU A 201 -11.26 5.43 9.65
CA GLU A 201 -11.59 4.85 10.93
C GLU A 201 -10.47 3.89 11.38
N SER A 202 -10.12 3.91 12.65
CA SER A 202 -9.00 3.12 13.21
C SER A 202 -9.10 1.61 12.92
N GLU A 203 -10.31 1.09 12.80
CA GLU A 203 -10.56 -0.32 12.47
C GLU A 203 -10.11 -0.69 11.04
N TYR A 204 -9.94 0.31 10.18
CA TYR A 204 -9.51 0.13 8.78
C TYR A 204 -8.03 0.38 8.55
N ASP A 205 -7.29 0.85 9.55
CA ASP A 205 -5.87 1.22 9.40
C ASP A 205 -5.00 0.11 8.79
N ASN A 206 -5.34 -1.14 9.09
CA ASN A 206 -4.59 -2.31 8.61
C ASN A 206 -5.42 -3.27 7.75
N ILE A 207 -6.65 -2.90 7.34
CA ILE A 207 -7.46 -3.76 6.46
C ILE A 207 -6.91 -3.68 5.03
N PRO A 208 -6.46 -4.81 4.44
CA PRO A 208 -5.89 -4.81 3.09
C PRO A 208 -6.97 -4.74 2.00
N GLY A 209 -6.58 -4.35 0.79
CA GLY A 209 -7.45 -4.38 -0.39
C GLY A 209 -8.51 -3.29 -0.45
N GLN A 210 -8.28 -2.15 0.22
CA GLN A 210 -9.23 -1.04 0.21
C GLN A 210 -9.28 -0.31 -1.14
N TRP A 211 -8.23 -0.39 -1.93
CA TRP A 211 -8.11 0.26 -3.23
C TRP A 211 -7.26 -0.59 -4.20
N GLY A 212 -7.17 -0.17 -5.45
CA GLY A 212 -6.56 -0.94 -6.53
C GLY A 212 -5.03 -0.95 -6.49
N THR A 213 -4.40 -0.18 -7.37
CA THR A 213 -2.94 -0.25 -7.57
C THR A 213 -2.36 1.05 -8.13
N VAL A 214 -1.04 1.21 -8.00
CA VAL A 214 -0.24 2.10 -8.86
C VAL A 214 0.27 1.26 -10.04
N TRP A 215 -0.32 1.46 -11.20
CA TRP A 215 0.02 0.71 -12.41
C TRP A 215 0.91 1.53 -13.34
N LEU A 216 2.18 1.14 -13.41
CA LEU A 216 3.16 1.64 -14.37
C LEU A 216 3.03 0.79 -15.64
N THR A 217 2.26 1.26 -16.62
CA THR A 217 1.91 0.48 -17.80
C THR A 217 3.09 0.31 -18.75
N PHE A 218 2.97 -0.63 -19.66
CA PHE A 218 3.98 -0.86 -20.70
C PHE A 218 4.35 0.44 -21.42
N GLY A 219 5.67 0.70 -21.51
CA GLY A 219 6.23 1.91 -22.11
C GLY A 219 6.21 3.17 -21.24
N SER A 220 5.63 3.15 -20.03
CA SER A 220 5.91 4.17 -19.03
C SER A 220 7.36 4.08 -18.57
N LYS A 221 7.99 5.17 -18.13
CA LYS A 221 9.45 5.20 -17.93
C LYS A 221 9.91 6.27 -16.95
N ASN A 222 11.15 6.11 -16.47
CA ASN A 222 11.84 7.10 -15.64
C ASN A 222 11.07 7.44 -14.36
N HIS A 223 10.51 6.42 -13.70
CA HIS A 223 9.83 6.62 -12.43
C HIS A 223 10.85 6.71 -11.31
N ILE A 224 10.74 7.76 -10.50
CA ILE A 224 11.60 7.97 -9.32
C ILE A 224 10.71 8.15 -8.11
N ILE A 225 10.91 7.30 -7.12
CA ILE A 225 10.11 7.28 -5.89
C ILE A 225 11.06 7.35 -4.69
N ASN A 226 10.90 8.38 -3.88
CA ASN A 226 11.63 8.57 -2.64
C ASN A 226 10.65 8.79 -1.48
N ASN A 227 10.86 8.12 -0.36
CA ASN A 227 10.08 8.25 0.89
C ASN A 227 8.57 8.22 0.64
N LEU A 228 8.11 7.10 0.07
CA LEU A 228 6.70 6.79 -0.16
C LEU A 228 6.27 5.65 0.76
N THR A 229 5.11 5.80 1.38
CA THR A 229 4.40 4.72 2.04
C THR A 229 3.12 4.39 1.30
N ILE A 230 3.00 3.15 0.82
CA ILE A 230 1.77 2.57 0.25
C ILE A 230 1.22 1.56 1.24
N LYS A 231 -0.05 1.69 1.60
CA LYS A 231 -0.70 0.69 2.45
C LYS A 231 -2.11 0.35 2.00
N ASN A 232 -2.50 -0.89 2.28
CA ASN A 232 -3.87 -1.39 2.11
C ASN A 232 -4.38 -1.44 0.66
N ALA A 233 -3.47 -1.50 -0.33
CA ALA A 233 -3.83 -1.68 -1.74
C ALA A 233 -4.24 -3.14 -2.06
N SER A 234 -4.80 -3.38 -3.22
CA SER A 234 -4.88 -4.74 -3.77
C SER A 234 -3.51 -5.19 -4.29
N ILE A 235 -2.86 -4.35 -5.10
CA ILE A 235 -1.46 -4.48 -5.50
C ILE A 235 -0.78 -3.15 -5.23
N GLY A 236 0.32 -3.12 -4.48
CA GLY A 236 1.00 -1.87 -4.17
C GLY A 236 1.47 -1.15 -5.44
N ILE A 237 2.44 -1.72 -6.14
CA ILE A 237 2.91 -1.23 -7.44
C ILE A 237 2.96 -2.41 -8.43
N LEU A 238 2.33 -2.24 -9.59
CA LEU A 238 2.45 -3.12 -10.75
C LEU A 238 3.29 -2.42 -11.81
N VAL A 239 4.38 -3.08 -12.25
CA VAL A 239 5.28 -2.57 -13.29
C VAL A 239 5.20 -3.51 -14.49
N ASP A 240 4.52 -3.09 -15.55
CA ASP A 240 4.58 -3.72 -16.86
C ASP A 240 5.78 -3.14 -17.60
N GLY A 241 6.92 -3.80 -17.48
CA GLY A 241 8.16 -3.33 -18.06
C GLY A 241 8.21 -3.48 -19.59
N GLY A 242 9.01 -2.65 -20.20
CA GLY A 242 9.23 -2.63 -21.65
C GLY A 242 10.34 -3.57 -22.15
N GLY A 243 10.65 -4.63 -21.41
CA GLY A 243 11.73 -5.54 -21.80
C GLY A 243 13.11 -4.87 -21.72
N ASN A 244 13.93 -5.04 -22.72
CA ASN A 244 15.33 -4.60 -22.78
C ASN A 244 15.53 -3.07 -22.83
N SER A 245 14.91 -2.32 -21.92
CA SER A 245 15.22 -0.91 -21.74
C SER A 245 16.64 -0.76 -21.22
N ALA A 246 17.46 0.06 -21.86
CA ALA A 246 18.80 0.39 -21.39
C ALA A 246 18.78 1.25 -20.11
N ASN A 247 17.60 1.74 -19.70
CA ASN A 247 17.42 2.63 -18.54
C ASN A 247 16.49 2.01 -17.53
N GLU A 248 16.73 2.33 -16.26
CA GLU A 248 15.86 1.96 -15.14
C GLU A 248 14.43 2.47 -15.37
N SER A 249 13.46 1.57 -15.38
CA SER A 249 12.05 1.96 -15.47
C SER A 249 11.54 2.50 -14.14
N LEU A 250 12.03 1.94 -13.01
CA LEU A 250 11.61 2.34 -11.68
C LEU A 250 12.80 2.36 -10.71
N ILE A 251 12.96 3.48 -10.00
CA ILE A 251 13.87 3.62 -8.87
C ILE A 251 13.04 3.85 -7.61
N LEU A 252 13.23 2.98 -6.61
CA LEU A 252 12.61 3.07 -5.27
C LEU A 252 13.69 3.37 -4.23
N ARG A 253 13.50 4.39 -3.41
CA ARG A 253 14.35 4.69 -2.26
C ARG A 253 13.50 4.99 -1.04
N ASN A 254 13.89 4.43 0.09
CA ASN A 254 13.21 4.67 1.37
C ASN A 254 11.69 4.49 1.25
N THR A 255 11.25 3.44 0.55
CA THR A 255 9.85 3.19 0.20
C THR A 255 9.31 2.04 1.02
N GLN A 256 8.11 2.19 1.56
CA GLN A 256 7.42 1.15 2.30
C GLN A 256 6.13 0.77 1.56
N ILE A 257 5.94 -0.51 1.30
CA ILE A 257 4.71 -1.06 0.71
C ILE A 257 4.27 -2.22 1.57
N HIS A 258 3.09 -2.12 2.16
CA HIS A 258 2.61 -3.16 3.05
C HIS A 258 1.08 -3.30 3.05
N ASN A 259 0.61 -4.45 3.55
CA ASN A 259 -0.80 -4.83 3.63
C ASN A 259 -1.51 -4.82 2.27
N SER A 260 -0.83 -5.20 1.19
CA SER A 260 -1.53 -5.44 -0.07
C SER A 260 -2.30 -6.75 -0.01
N SER A 261 -3.56 -6.76 -0.42
CA SER A 261 -4.36 -7.99 -0.37
C SER A 261 -3.85 -9.08 -1.32
N TYR A 262 -2.98 -8.72 -2.27
CA TYR A 262 -2.39 -9.67 -3.21
C TYR A 262 -0.86 -9.57 -3.28
N ILE A 263 -0.27 -8.49 -3.84
CA ILE A 263 1.17 -8.34 -4.06
C ILE A 263 1.62 -6.92 -3.71
N ASN A 264 2.77 -6.76 -3.01
CA ASN A 264 3.30 -5.43 -2.76
C ASN A 264 4.00 -4.83 -3.99
N LEU A 265 4.94 -5.56 -4.58
CA LEU A 265 5.61 -5.14 -5.82
C LEU A 265 5.56 -6.27 -6.84
N TRP A 266 4.85 -6.03 -7.93
CA TRP A 266 4.75 -6.96 -9.06
C TRP A 266 5.46 -6.41 -10.28
N ALA A 267 6.46 -7.12 -10.76
CA ALA A 267 7.29 -6.74 -11.88
C ALA A 267 7.20 -7.78 -13.01
N LYS A 268 6.88 -7.32 -14.22
CA LYS A 268 6.86 -8.13 -15.44
C LYS A 268 7.89 -7.57 -16.41
N ASN A 269 9.00 -8.27 -16.60
CA ASN A 269 10.08 -7.85 -17.50
C ASN A 269 10.48 -6.36 -17.33
N ALA A 270 10.66 -5.93 -16.08
CA ALA A 270 10.92 -4.53 -15.73
C ALA A 270 12.40 -4.32 -15.37
N PHE A 271 12.87 -3.08 -15.41
CA PHE A 271 14.16 -2.68 -14.87
C PHE A 271 13.96 -1.86 -13.59
N ILE A 272 14.19 -2.48 -12.41
CA ILE A 272 13.92 -1.89 -11.09
C ILE A 272 15.20 -1.86 -10.27
N ARG A 273 15.49 -0.68 -9.67
CA ARG A 273 16.46 -0.53 -8.60
C ARG A 273 15.76 -0.07 -7.33
N SER A 274 16.02 -0.78 -6.23
CA SER A 274 15.44 -0.45 -4.92
C SER A 274 16.51 -0.42 -3.84
N GLU A 275 16.45 0.61 -3.02
CA GLU A 275 17.38 0.87 -1.91
C GLU A 275 16.55 1.19 -0.65
N ASN A 276 16.96 0.66 0.53
CA ASN A 276 16.30 0.92 1.81
C ASN A 276 14.77 0.77 1.79
N SER A 277 14.24 -0.22 1.11
CA SER A 277 12.80 -0.35 0.97
C SER A 277 12.26 -1.56 1.73
N VAL A 278 11.02 -1.44 2.19
CA VAL A 278 10.30 -2.47 2.93
C VAL A 278 9.10 -2.93 2.12
N PHE A 279 8.98 -4.24 1.93
CA PHE A 279 7.84 -4.90 1.30
C PHE A 279 7.26 -5.87 2.32
N GLY A 280 6.30 -5.38 3.12
CA GLY A 280 5.76 -6.08 4.29
C GLY A 280 4.32 -6.53 4.10
N ASN A 281 3.99 -7.72 4.56
CA ASN A 281 2.65 -8.28 4.59
C ASN A 281 1.86 -8.15 3.28
N ALA A 282 1.76 -9.23 2.55
CA ALA A 282 0.98 -9.33 1.32
C ALA A 282 0.26 -10.67 1.25
N GLY A 283 -0.94 -10.68 0.67
CA GLY A 283 -1.77 -11.88 0.57
C GLY A 283 -1.13 -13.02 -0.21
N GLN A 284 -0.17 -12.70 -1.09
CA GLN A 284 0.66 -13.67 -1.80
C GLN A 284 2.15 -13.31 -1.71
N TYR A 285 2.65 -12.36 -2.50
CA TYR A 285 4.06 -12.06 -2.60
C TYR A 285 4.38 -10.65 -2.09
N SER A 286 5.45 -10.50 -1.32
CA SER A 286 6.04 -9.18 -1.09
C SER A 286 6.71 -8.65 -2.35
N PHE A 287 7.40 -9.53 -3.10
CA PHE A 287 7.95 -9.24 -4.42
C PHE A 287 7.71 -10.41 -5.37
N LEU A 288 7.05 -10.14 -6.47
CA LEU A 288 6.88 -11.06 -7.59
C LEU A 288 7.55 -10.48 -8.82
N ALA A 289 8.61 -11.15 -9.30
CA ALA A 289 9.19 -10.92 -10.62
C ALA A 289 8.90 -12.14 -11.48
N ASN A 290 8.01 -11.98 -12.45
CA ASN A 290 7.78 -13.00 -13.46
C ASN A 290 8.02 -12.41 -14.85
N LEU A 291 8.44 -13.26 -15.80
CA LEU A 291 8.84 -12.86 -17.15
C LEU A 291 10.20 -12.13 -17.20
N GLY A 292 11.20 -12.61 -16.47
CA GLY A 292 12.57 -12.06 -16.53
C GLY A 292 12.69 -10.62 -16.02
N GLY A 293 13.63 -9.84 -16.58
CA GLY A 293 13.84 -8.44 -16.25
C GLY A 293 15.23 -8.12 -15.66
N ASN A 294 15.35 -6.95 -15.03
CA ASN A 294 16.57 -6.46 -14.40
C ASN A 294 16.24 -5.88 -13.02
N TYR A 295 16.67 -6.54 -11.96
CA TYR A 295 16.32 -6.19 -10.59
C TYR A 295 17.56 -6.02 -9.74
N SER A 296 17.62 -4.95 -8.96
CA SER A 296 18.69 -4.70 -8.00
C SER A 296 18.11 -4.16 -6.70
N PHE A 297 18.26 -4.93 -5.64
CA PHE A 297 17.79 -4.59 -4.29
C PHE A 297 19.00 -4.50 -3.34
N THR A 298 19.16 -3.36 -2.68
CA THR A 298 20.22 -3.14 -1.69
C THR A 298 19.62 -2.66 -0.39
N HIS A 299 19.93 -3.32 0.72
CA HIS A 299 19.35 -3.04 2.04
C HIS A 299 17.83 -3.01 2.04
N CYS A 300 17.19 -4.00 1.41
CA CYS A 300 15.73 -4.13 1.39
C CYS A 300 15.26 -5.23 2.35
N THR A 301 14.06 -5.04 2.90
CA THR A 301 13.38 -6.01 3.76
C THR A 301 12.12 -6.51 3.07
N PHE A 302 12.05 -7.81 2.81
CA PHE A 302 10.88 -8.55 2.33
C PHE A 302 10.37 -9.39 3.49
N ALA A 303 9.33 -8.90 4.18
CA ALA A 303 8.86 -9.50 5.43
C ALA A 303 7.36 -9.80 5.33
N ASN A 304 7.00 -11.06 5.06
CA ASN A 304 5.62 -11.43 4.82
C ASN A 304 5.04 -12.31 5.94
N PHE A 305 4.44 -11.67 6.93
CA PHE A 305 3.75 -12.30 8.06
C PHE A 305 2.22 -12.23 7.92
N TRP A 306 1.72 -12.33 6.68
CA TRP A 306 0.31 -12.27 6.37
C TRP A 306 -0.53 -13.28 7.15
N ASP A 307 -1.61 -12.81 7.79
CA ASP A 307 -2.49 -13.60 8.66
C ASP A 307 -4.01 -13.40 8.38
N TYR A 308 -4.36 -12.51 7.43
CA TYR A 308 -5.77 -12.26 7.09
C TYR A 308 -6.43 -13.41 6.33
N SER A 309 -5.65 -14.24 5.63
CA SER A 309 -6.13 -15.39 4.87
C SER A 309 -5.01 -16.40 4.64
N TYR A 310 -5.36 -17.56 4.07
CA TYR A 310 -4.35 -18.55 3.70
C TYR A 310 -3.40 -18.01 2.62
N ARG A 311 -2.09 -18.11 2.88
CA ARG A 311 -1.00 -17.82 1.96
C ARG A 311 -0.14 -19.06 1.80
N SER A 312 0.19 -19.42 0.56
CA SER A 312 1.15 -20.50 0.26
C SER A 312 2.39 -19.98 -0.51
N ALA A 313 2.29 -18.78 -1.06
CA ALA A 313 3.35 -18.16 -1.83
C ALA A 313 4.53 -17.71 -0.94
N PRO A 314 5.78 -17.76 -1.44
CA PRO A 314 6.92 -17.18 -0.76
C PRO A 314 6.86 -15.66 -0.75
N SER A 315 7.61 -15.01 0.15
CA SER A 315 7.73 -13.55 0.16
C SER A 315 8.34 -13.02 -1.14
N VAL A 316 9.38 -13.68 -1.64
CA VAL A 316 10.08 -13.33 -2.89
C VAL A 316 9.99 -14.48 -3.87
N PHE A 317 9.47 -14.20 -5.06
CA PHE A 317 9.45 -15.13 -6.18
C PHE A 317 10.05 -14.49 -7.43
N VAL A 318 10.98 -15.18 -8.07
CA VAL A 318 11.66 -14.72 -9.30
C VAL A 318 11.61 -15.80 -10.36
N SER A 319 11.07 -15.49 -11.54
CA SER A 319 11.11 -16.38 -12.71
C SER A 319 11.32 -15.61 -14.01
N ASP A 320 11.77 -16.33 -15.04
CA ASP A 320 11.97 -15.81 -16.40
C ASP A 320 10.79 -16.11 -17.34
N PHE A 321 9.66 -16.59 -16.79
CA PHE A 321 8.50 -17.00 -17.58
C PHE A 321 7.17 -16.73 -16.89
N ILE A 322 6.12 -16.72 -17.71
CA ILE A 322 4.72 -16.81 -17.27
C ILE A 322 4.00 -17.86 -18.08
N LEU A 323 2.98 -18.47 -17.47
CA LEU A 323 2.03 -19.34 -18.16
C LEU A 323 0.86 -18.48 -18.64
N LEU A 324 0.53 -18.60 -19.92
CA LEU A 324 -0.64 -17.97 -20.52
C LEU A 324 -1.89 -18.85 -20.39
N ASN A 325 -3.07 -18.29 -20.66
CA ASN A 325 -4.35 -18.98 -20.49
C ASN A 325 -4.49 -20.24 -21.38
N ASP A 326 -3.80 -20.30 -22.50
CA ASP A 326 -3.74 -21.43 -23.43
C ASP A 326 -2.67 -22.49 -23.05
N ASN A 327 -2.08 -22.37 -21.85
CA ASN A 327 -0.94 -23.15 -21.36
C ASN A 327 0.36 -22.97 -22.13
N SER A 328 0.45 -22.01 -23.05
CA SER A 328 1.73 -21.63 -23.62
C SER A 328 2.59 -20.90 -22.60
N VAL A 329 3.90 -20.96 -22.79
CA VAL A 329 4.90 -20.33 -21.91
C VAL A 329 5.50 -19.14 -22.63
N LEU A 330 5.35 -17.95 -22.07
CA LEU A 330 6.06 -16.76 -22.50
C LEU A 330 7.32 -16.60 -21.65
N THR A 331 8.48 -16.44 -22.27
CA THR A 331 9.77 -16.32 -21.57
C THR A 331 10.51 -15.07 -21.98
N GLU A 332 11.19 -14.44 -21.02
CA GLU A 332 12.10 -13.31 -21.22
C GLU A 332 13.33 -13.46 -20.34
N ALA A 333 14.47 -12.91 -20.74
CA ALA A 333 15.70 -13.02 -20.00
C ALA A 333 15.65 -12.35 -18.62
N LEU A 334 16.14 -13.03 -17.58
CA LEU A 334 16.53 -12.39 -16.32
C LEU A 334 17.96 -11.85 -16.49
N THR A 335 18.09 -10.63 -17.01
CA THR A 335 19.38 -10.00 -17.26
C THR A 335 20.13 -9.64 -15.99
N LYS A 336 19.41 -9.45 -14.86
CA LYS A 336 19.95 -9.26 -13.52
C LYS A 336 18.88 -9.54 -12.46
N GLY A 337 19.21 -10.38 -11.49
CA GLY A 337 18.48 -10.58 -10.25
C GLY A 337 19.44 -10.41 -9.08
N TYR A 338 19.64 -9.20 -8.59
CA TYR A 338 20.66 -8.87 -7.60
C TYR A 338 20.06 -8.45 -6.27
N PHE A 339 20.44 -9.14 -5.20
CA PHE A 339 20.03 -8.84 -3.81
C PHE A 339 21.28 -8.72 -2.93
N GLU A 340 21.47 -7.57 -2.28
CA GLU A 340 22.59 -7.31 -1.38
C GLU A 340 22.11 -6.72 -0.06
N ASN A 341 22.58 -7.27 1.06
CA ASN A 341 22.22 -6.85 2.41
C ASN A 341 20.71 -6.89 2.69
N CYS A 342 19.99 -7.84 2.09
CA CYS A 342 18.55 -7.97 2.22
C CYS A 342 18.14 -8.94 3.34
N ILE A 343 16.92 -8.75 3.85
CA ILE A 343 16.22 -9.71 4.71
C ILE A 343 15.02 -10.24 3.92
N ILE A 344 14.89 -11.58 3.83
CA ILE A 344 13.75 -12.28 3.24
C ILE A 344 13.20 -13.24 4.29
N ASP A 345 12.09 -12.87 4.94
CA ASP A 345 11.50 -13.56 6.07
C ASP A 345 9.96 -13.52 6.01
N GLY A 346 9.30 -14.31 6.85
CA GLY A 346 7.84 -14.35 6.91
C GLY A 346 7.33 -15.57 7.70
N ASN A 347 6.04 -15.86 7.57
CA ASN A 347 5.40 -16.96 8.31
C ASN A 347 5.34 -18.30 7.53
N GLN A 348 5.75 -18.33 6.24
CA GLN A 348 5.90 -19.60 5.51
C GLN A 348 7.22 -20.29 5.84
N PRO A 349 7.32 -21.61 5.67
CA PRO A 349 8.58 -22.34 5.82
C PRO A 349 9.65 -21.85 4.85
N THR A 350 9.26 -21.50 3.63
CA THR A 350 10.14 -21.01 2.56
C THR A 350 9.61 -19.67 2.04
N GLU A 351 10.43 -18.64 2.15
CA GLU A 351 10.08 -17.27 1.78
C GLU A 351 10.83 -16.75 0.55
N TYR A 352 11.67 -17.57 -0.05
CA TYR A 352 12.41 -17.27 -1.26
C TYR A 352 12.31 -18.43 -2.24
N PHE A 353 11.88 -18.14 -3.47
CA PHE A 353 11.76 -19.16 -4.49
C PHE A 353 12.15 -18.60 -5.87
N VAL A 354 12.80 -19.45 -6.66
CA VAL A 354 13.33 -19.12 -8.00
C VAL A 354 12.99 -20.26 -8.95
N GLU A 355 12.44 -19.90 -10.09
CA GLU A 355 12.17 -20.84 -11.17
C GLU A 355 12.74 -20.31 -12.48
N LYS A 356 13.37 -21.23 -13.25
CA LYS A 356 13.93 -20.94 -14.55
C LYS A 356 13.27 -21.79 -15.62
N SER A 357 12.93 -21.16 -16.74
CA SER A 357 12.53 -21.85 -17.96
C SER A 357 13.76 -22.43 -18.72
N SER A 358 13.56 -22.75 -19.96
CA SER A 358 14.65 -23.15 -20.87
C SER A 358 15.48 -21.97 -21.43
N ASN A 359 15.18 -20.72 -21.02
CA ASN A 359 15.95 -19.56 -21.47
C ASN A 359 17.38 -19.60 -20.94
N ASP A 360 18.37 -19.30 -21.78
CA ASP A 360 19.79 -19.41 -21.40
C ASP A 360 20.26 -18.27 -20.50
N GLU A 361 19.67 -17.08 -20.59
CA GLU A 361 20.08 -15.92 -19.80
C GLU A 361 19.27 -15.78 -18.52
N PHE A 362 19.88 -16.20 -17.40
CA PHE A 362 19.31 -16.11 -16.07
C PHE A 362 20.38 -15.70 -15.05
N ASN A 363 20.59 -14.40 -14.90
CA ASN A 363 21.66 -13.81 -14.08
C ASN A 363 21.16 -13.49 -12.67
N LEU A 364 21.28 -14.47 -11.76
CA LEU A 364 20.92 -14.32 -10.35
C LEU A 364 22.16 -14.16 -9.48
N LYS A 365 22.12 -13.24 -8.49
CA LYS A 365 23.15 -13.08 -7.49
C LYS A 365 22.57 -12.57 -6.19
N VAL A 366 22.76 -13.30 -5.11
CA VAL A 366 22.37 -12.90 -3.76
C VAL A 366 23.59 -12.91 -2.86
N ILE A 367 23.85 -11.80 -2.19
CA ILE A 367 25.03 -11.65 -1.33
C ILE A 367 24.68 -11.00 0.01
N ASN A 368 25.37 -11.41 1.08
CA ASN A 368 25.23 -10.88 2.44
C ASN A 368 23.75 -10.71 2.86
N SER A 369 22.92 -11.70 2.60
CA SER A 369 21.47 -11.60 2.82
C SER A 369 20.96 -12.71 3.72
N SER A 370 19.95 -12.42 4.52
CA SER A 370 19.24 -13.41 5.33
C SER A 370 18.04 -13.95 4.59
N ILE A 371 17.92 -15.27 4.51
CA ILE A 371 16.87 -15.96 3.76
C ILE A 371 16.24 -17.04 4.65
N LYS A 372 14.91 -17.02 4.78
CA LYS A 372 14.15 -18.12 5.37
C LYS A 372 13.84 -19.16 4.31
N PHE A 373 14.39 -20.36 4.51
CA PHE A 373 14.29 -21.45 3.54
C PHE A 373 14.32 -22.82 4.20
N ASN A 374 13.23 -23.56 4.12
CA ASN A 374 13.08 -24.91 4.67
C ASN A 374 12.32 -25.80 3.66
N LEU A 375 12.95 -26.15 2.55
CA LEU A 375 12.45 -27.19 1.65
C LEU A 375 13.04 -28.56 2.00
N SER A 376 12.38 -29.64 1.56
CA SER A 376 12.90 -30.99 1.73
C SER A 376 14.21 -31.15 0.96
N GLU A 377 15.14 -31.96 1.50
CA GLU A 377 16.44 -32.25 0.88
C GLU A 377 16.30 -32.77 -0.57
N ASN A 378 15.31 -33.63 -0.84
CA ASN A 378 15.09 -34.16 -2.20
C ASN A 378 14.78 -33.10 -3.24
N TYR A 379 14.14 -31.97 -2.86
CA TYR A 379 13.86 -30.87 -3.77
C TYR A 379 15.10 -29.99 -4.04
N THR A 380 15.96 -29.83 -3.03
CA THR A 380 17.18 -29.04 -3.14
C THR A 380 18.25 -29.72 -3.97
N ASP A 381 18.36 -31.04 -3.90
CA ASP A 381 19.35 -31.83 -4.64
C ASP A 381 19.14 -31.82 -6.17
N GLU A 382 17.88 -31.65 -6.61
CA GLU A 382 17.53 -31.62 -8.01
C GLU A 382 17.61 -30.21 -8.66
N ASN A 383 17.68 -29.15 -7.81
CA ASN A 383 17.63 -27.77 -8.30
C ASN A 383 18.84 -26.95 -7.84
N SER A 384 19.75 -26.68 -8.79
CA SER A 384 21.00 -25.92 -8.54
C SER A 384 20.79 -24.49 -7.99
N PHE A 385 19.58 -23.93 -8.10
CA PHE A 385 19.26 -22.63 -7.51
C PHE A 385 19.11 -22.68 -5.98
N PHE A 386 19.05 -23.84 -5.37
CA PHE A 386 18.99 -23.98 -3.90
C PHE A 386 20.26 -24.64 -3.32
N ASP A 387 21.32 -24.72 -4.13
CA ASP A 387 22.66 -24.99 -3.66
C ASP A 387 23.31 -23.70 -3.13
N TRP A 388 23.21 -23.47 -1.83
CA TRP A 388 23.72 -22.29 -1.15
C TRP A 388 25.25 -22.18 -1.15
N GLN A 389 25.96 -23.24 -1.56
CA GLN A 389 27.41 -23.25 -1.73
C GLN A 389 27.83 -22.83 -3.15
N ASN A 390 26.87 -22.69 -4.05
CA ASN A 390 27.16 -22.29 -5.41
C ASN A 390 27.49 -20.79 -5.50
N GLU A 391 28.78 -20.49 -5.52
CA GLU A 391 29.28 -19.11 -5.54
C GLU A 391 28.87 -18.33 -6.78
N ASN A 392 28.37 -18.97 -7.83
CA ASN A 392 27.81 -18.25 -9.00
C ASN A 392 26.54 -17.47 -8.61
N PHE A 393 25.75 -18.01 -7.69
CA PHE A 393 24.46 -17.43 -7.28
C PHE A 393 24.54 -16.79 -5.89
N TYR A 394 25.29 -17.37 -4.95
CA TYR A 394 25.21 -17.02 -3.53
C TYR A 394 26.58 -16.70 -2.93
N SER A 395 26.61 -15.72 -2.03
CA SER A 395 27.80 -15.42 -1.24
C SER A 395 27.39 -14.86 0.12
N ASN A 396 27.89 -15.45 1.21
CA ASN A 396 27.59 -15.05 2.60
C ASN A 396 26.09 -15.03 2.90
N ILE A 397 25.40 -16.15 2.68
CA ILE A 397 23.96 -16.26 2.96
C ILE A 397 23.74 -16.74 4.40
N PHE A 398 22.84 -16.04 5.10
CA PHE A 398 22.45 -16.36 6.48
C PHE A 398 21.10 -17.08 6.47
N LEU A 399 21.11 -18.41 6.38
CA LEU A 399 19.89 -19.21 6.31
C LEU A 399 19.18 -19.28 7.67
N ASN A 400 17.87 -19.10 7.65
CA ASN A 400 16.96 -19.30 8.78
C ASN A 400 17.35 -18.53 10.05
N LYS A 401 17.97 -17.36 9.90
CA LYS A 401 18.28 -16.47 11.01
C LYS A 401 17.03 -15.74 11.47
N LYS A 402 16.87 -15.61 12.77
CA LYS A 402 15.76 -14.89 13.36
C LYS A 402 15.95 -13.39 13.16
N SER A 403 15.04 -12.76 12.42
CA SER A 403 15.10 -11.31 12.14
C SER A 403 14.70 -10.45 13.33
N SER A 404 13.89 -10.98 14.27
CA SER A 404 13.42 -10.27 15.47
C SER A 404 12.94 -8.85 15.16
N PHE A 405 11.90 -8.74 14.35
CA PHE A 405 11.26 -7.45 14.03
C PHE A 405 10.55 -6.85 15.26
N ILE A 406 10.56 -5.54 15.39
CA ILE A 406 10.03 -4.79 16.53
C ILE A 406 8.52 -5.04 16.71
N ASN A 407 7.73 -4.90 15.64
CA ASN A 407 6.28 -5.11 15.71
C ASN A 407 5.69 -5.42 14.32
N ILE A 408 5.54 -6.69 14.02
CA ILE A 408 5.02 -7.17 12.73
C ILE A 408 3.53 -6.88 12.54
N GLU A 409 2.75 -6.78 13.62
CA GLU A 409 1.31 -6.51 13.58
C GLU A 409 1.03 -5.06 13.14
N ASN A 410 1.93 -4.13 13.47
CA ASN A 410 1.85 -2.73 13.06
C ASN A 410 2.79 -2.38 11.90
N ASN A 411 3.23 -3.38 11.13
CA ASN A 411 4.13 -3.22 9.98
C ASN A 411 5.46 -2.52 10.32
N ASN A 412 5.90 -2.58 11.58
CA ASN A 412 7.22 -2.09 11.99
C ASN A 412 8.26 -3.20 11.87
N PHE A 413 8.93 -3.23 10.73
CA PHE A 413 9.97 -4.20 10.38
C PHE A 413 11.39 -3.72 10.75
N GLY A 414 11.51 -2.75 11.65
CA GLY A 414 12.76 -2.47 12.36
C GLY A 414 13.23 -3.70 13.14
N ILE A 415 14.54 -3.88 13.25
CA ILE A 415 15.12 -5.04 13.96
C ILE A 415 15.50 -4.69 15.40
N ASP A 416 15.24 -5.58 16.33
CA ASP A 416 15.58 -5.41 17.73
C ASP A 416 16.97 -5.96 18.09
N GLN A 417 17.40 -5.74 19.32
CA GLN A 417 18.70 -6.19 19.84
C GLN A 417 18.90 -7.73 19.84
N ASN A 418 17.82 -8.52 19.72
CA ASN A 418 17.88 -9.98 19.71
C ASN A 418 17.95 -10.56 18.28
N SER A 419 18.03 -9.69 17.28
CA SER A 419 18.08 -10.10 15.89
C SER A 419 19.42 -10.77 15.56
N GLU A 420 19.38 -11.93 14.93
CA GLU A 420 20.58 -12.65 14.47
C GLU A 420 21.16 -12.06 13.18
N VAL A 421 20.45 -11.07 12.57
CA VAL A 421 20.90 -10.40 11.33
C VAL A 421 21.65 -9.09 11.59
N LEU A 422 21.87 -8.75 12.86
CA LEU A 422 22.72 -7.63 13.26
C LEU A 422 24.18 -7.83 12.83
N ASN A 423 24.82 -6.77 12.34
CA ASN A 423 26.24 -6.77 11.96
C ASN A 423 26.59 -7.81 10.86
N LYS A 424 25.65 -8.13 9.97
CA LYS A 424 25.85 -9.08 8.88
C LYS A 424 25.93 -8.43 7.51
N GLY A 425 25.73 -7.12 7.41
CA GLY A 425 25.79 -6.39 6.16
C GLY A 425 27.22 -6.22 5.63
N SER A 426 27.35 -6.04 4.33
CA SER A 426 28.61 -5.76 3.66
C SER A 426 28.92 -4.26 3.68
N THR A 427 30.21 -3.94 3.71
CA THR A 427 30.68 -2.55 3.59
C THR A 427 30.41 -1.97 2.20
N ASN A 428 30.37 -2.80 1.15
CA ASN A 428 30.06 -2.37 -0.21
C ASN A 428 28.61 -1.88 -0.32
N GLY A 429 27.65 -2.65 0.21
CA GLY A 429 26.24 -2.24 0.26
C GLY A 429 26.05 -0.96 1.05
N ALA A 430 26.69 -0.84 2.23
CA ALA A 430 26.63 0.36 3.07
C ALA A 430 27.28 1.58 2.43
N TYR A 431 28.34 1.40 1.63
CA TYR A 431 28.94 2.50 0.87
C TYR A 431 27.98 3.09 -0.16
N ASN A 432 27.24 2.24 -0.85
CA ASN A 432 26.24 2.65 -1.84
C ASN A 432 24.97 3.23 -1.19
N VAL A 433 24.59 2.70 -0.02
CA VAL A 433 23.37 3.09 0.74
C VAL A 433 23.78 3.43 2.18
N PRO A 434 24.41 4.60 2.42
CA PRO A 434 25.09 4.89 3.69
C PRO A 434 24.17 5.20 4.87
N LYS A 435 22.90 5.43 4.61
CA LYS A 435 21.87 5.65 5.65
C LYS A 435 20.79 4.60 5.54
N ASP A 436 20.17 4.29 6.65
CA ASP A 436 18.98 3.44 6.70
C ASP A 436 17.69 4.23 6.37
N LEU A 437 16.56 3.55 6.40
CA LEU A 437 15.25 4.14 6.12
C LEU A 437 14.89 5.28 7.10
N ASN A 438 15.35 5.22 8.34
CA ASN A 438 15.16 6.24 9.36
C ASN A 438 16.23 7.33 9.35
N GLY A 439 17.20 7.28 8.43
CA GLY A 439 18.28 8.26 8.28
C GLY A 439 19.51 7.98 9.15
N PHE A 440 19.57 6.89 9.89
CA PHE A 440 20.75 6.50 10.69
C PHE A 440 21.88 6.00 9.79
N PHE A 441 23.11 6.41 10.09
CA PHE A 441 24.27 6.00 9.31
C PHE A 441 24.67 4.55 9.56
N ARG A 442 25.02 3.81 8.49
CA ARG A 442 25.63 2.49 8.48
C ARG A 442 27.15 2.64 8.55
N ASN A 443 27.69 2.95 9.72
CA ASN A 443 29.11 3.24 9.88
C ASN A 443 29.92 2.00 10.29
N GLU A 444 30.05 1.76 11.62
CA GLU A 444 30.92 0.72 12.20
C GLU A 444 30.24 -0.65 12.18
N THR A 445 28.92 -0.66 12.37
CA THR A 445 28.10 -1.87 12.37
C THR A 445 27.08 -1.75 11.25
N ILE A 446 26.98 -2.77 10.41
CA ILE A 446 26.08 -2.76 9.26
C ILE A 446 25.10 -3.91 9.42
N ASP A 447 23.84 -3.56 9.59
CA ASP A 447 22.76 -4.53 9.70
C ASP A 447 22.17 -4.85 8.33
N LEU A 448 21.53 -6.01 8.22
CA LEU A 448 20.78 -6.38 7.03
C LEU A 448 19.43 -5.67 7.01
N GLY A 449 18.88 -5.54 5.80
CA GLY A 449 17.56 -4.95 5.59
C GLY A 449 17.56 -3.44 5.57
N ALA A 450 16.34 -2.88 5.60
CA ALA A 450 16.08 -1.46 5.42
C ALA A 450 16.43 -0.61 6.66
N TYR A 451 16.54 -1.23 7.82
CA TYR A 451 16.76 -0.53 9.10
C TYR A 451 18.09 -0.89 9.74
N GLN A 452 18.69 0.08 10.39
CA GLN A 452 19.83 -0.06 11.28
C GLN A 452 19.33 -0.14 12.72
N HIS A 453 19.79 -1.12 13.49
CA HIS A 453 19.52 -1.15 14.92
C HIS A 453 20.31 -0.03 15.63
N VAL A 454 19.59 0.80 16.35
CA VAL A 454 20.18 1.89 17.13
C VAL A 454 19.85 1.67 18.59
N ILE A 455 20.87 1.62 19.43
CA ILE A 455 20.69 1.63 20.88
C ILE A 455 20.31 3.05 21.27
N VAL A 456 19.07 3.27 21.68
CA VAL A 456 18.66 4.52 22.29
C VAL A 456 18.95 4.41 23.77
N ASP A 457 20.00 5.06 24.26
CA ASP A 457 20.20 5.23 25.68
C ASP A 457 19.01 6.05 26.22
N ILE A 458 18.16 5.41 26.97
CA ILE A 458 17.08 6.07 27.69
C ILE A 458 17.71 6.63 28.96
N ASP A 459 18.10 7.93 28.94
CA ASP A 459 18.51 8.69 30.11
C ASP A 459 17.33 8.94 31.09
#